data_48b46cd82cc23966d1c73be94207b5c9
#
_entry.id   48b46cd82cc23966d1c73be94207b5c9
#
_cell.length_a   1.000
_cell.length_b   1.000
_cell.length_c   1.000
_cell.angle_alpha   90.00
_cell.angle_beta   90.00
_cell.angle_gamma   90.00
#
_symmetry.space_group_name_H-M   'P 1'
#
loop_
_entity.id
_entity.type
_entity.pdbx_description
1 polymer ?
#
loop_
_entity_poly.entity_id
_entity_poly.type
_entity_poly.pdbx_seq_one_letter_code
_entity_poly.pdbx_strand_id
1 'polypeptide(L)'
;MRADFYLIAKPRFAQQPLLLVCELARRACDSNQFTVVLARDASQAEELDDLLWSFDPDAYIPHQIAGSDEDDDITPVLIVAPGTEAASRPLAINLRDEAWTAPCERVLEVVPADPAARGPLRERWKQYQ
;
A
#
# COMPACT_ATOMS: atom_id res chain seq x y z
N MET A 1 1.11 -17.52 1.60
CA MET A 1 1.02 -16.09 1.25
C MET A 1 0.82 -15.93 -0.25
N ARG A 2 -0.05 -15.02 -0.64
CA ARG A 2 -0.32 -14.71 -2.04
C ARG A 2 0.21 -13.33 -2.38
N ALA A 3 0.90 -13.20 -3.52
CA ALA A 3 1.37 -11.91 -4.02
C ALA A 3 0.69 -11.60 -5.36
N ASP A 4 0.11 -10.41 -5.48
CA ASP A 4 -0.53 -9.92 -6.69
C ASP A 4 0.17 -8.66 -7.16
N PHE A 5 0.41 -8.56 -8.47
CA PHE A 5 1.06 -7.42 -9.07
C PHE A 5 0.04 -6.65 -9.90
N TYR A 6 -0.17 -5.39 -9.55
CA TYR A 6 -1.10 -4.51 -10.26
C TYR A 6 -0.34 -3.60 -11.22
N LEU A 7 -0.57 -3.81 -12.51
CA LEU A 7 0.06 -3.01 -13.56
C LEU A 7 -0.66 -1.67 -13.71
N ILE A 8 0.11 -0.58 -13.65
CA ILE A 8 -0.41 0.75 -13.94
C ILE A 8 -0.57 0.88 -15.45
N ALA A 9 -1.84 0.82 -15.92
CA ALA A 9 -2.16 0.89 -17.34
C ALA A 9 -2.97 2.15 -17.71
N LYS A 10 -3.74 2.69 -16.76
CA LYS A 10 -4.55 3.88 -17.00
C LYS A 10 -3.71 5.14 -16.90
N PRO A 11 -3.89 6.14 -17.81
CA PRO A 11 -3.13 7.39 -17.74
C PRO A 11 -3.25 8.11 -16.41
N ARG A 12 -4.41 8.06 -15.78
CA ARG A 12 -4.65 8.65 -14.44
C ARG A 12 -3.65 8.12 -13.41
N PHE A 13 -3.43 6.80 -13.39
CA PHE A 13 -2.51 6.18 -12.43
C PHE A 13 -1.06 6.30 -12.86
N ALA A 14 -0.79 6.45 -14.17
CA ALA A 14 0.57 6.68 -14.65
C ALA A 14 1.08 8.05 -14.19
N GLN A 15 0.20 9.06 -14.16
CA GLN A 15 0.55 10.40 -13.69
C GLN A 15 0.62 10.49 -12.17
N GLN A 16 -0.26 9.78 -11.45
CA GLN A 16 -0.30 9.74 -10.00
C GLN A 16 -0.44 8.31 -9.50
N PRO A 17 0.66 7.56 -9.38
CA PRO A 17 0.60 6.14 -8.97
C PRO A 17 -0.09 5.91 -7.62
N LEU A 18 -0.01 6.87 -6.70
CA LEU A 18 -0.65 6.75 -5.40
C LEU A 18 -2.18 6.72 -5.46
N LEU A 19 -2.78 7.19 -6.56
CA LEU A 19 -4.23 7.05 -6.75
C LEU A 19 -4.65 5.59 -6.85
N LEU A 20 -3.84 4.75 -7.49
CA LEU A 20 -4.11 3.31 -7.52
C LEU A 20 -4.05 2.72 -6.12
N VAL A 21 -3.09 3.14 -5.31
CA VAL A 21 -2.98 2.70 -3.92
C VAL A 21 -4.24 3.09 -3.14
N CYS A 22 -4.74 4.29 -3.32
CA CYS A 22 -5.99 4.74 -2.68
C CYS A 22 -7.18 3.88 -3.09
N GLU A 23 -7.30 3.54 -4.37
CA GLU A 23 -8.36 2.67 -4.87
C GLU A 23 -8.26 1.25 -4.28
N LEU A 24 -7.05 0.70 -4.18
CA LEU A 24 -6.83 -0.61 -3.59
C LEU A 24 -7.17 -0.60 -2.09
N ALA A 25 -6.78 0.45 -1.38
CA ALA A 25 -7.11 0.62 0.03
C ALA A 25 -8.62 0.75 0.24
N ARG A 26 -9.32 1.46 -0.63
CA ARG A 26 -10.78 1.59 -0.58
C ARG A 26 -11.45 0.24 -0.74
N ARG A 27 -11.02 -0.55 -1.72
CA ARG A 27 -11.58 -1.89 -1.96
C ARG A 27 -11.37 -2.81 -0.75
N ALA A 28 -10.20 -2.75 -0.15
CA ALA A 28 -9.89 -3.54 1.04
C ALA A 28 -10.78 -3.12 2.23
N CYS A 29 -10.96 -1.82 2.43
CA CYS A 29 -11.81 -1.28 3.48
C CYS A 29 -13.27 -1.71 3.28
N ASP A 30 -13.77 -1.62 2.04
CA ASP A 30 -15.14 -2.04 1.69
C ASP A 30 -15.34 -3.54 1.93
N SER A 31 -14.29 -4.34 1.83
CA SER A 31 -14.31 -5.79 2.08
C SER A 31 -13.99 -6.15 3.53
N ASN A 32 -13.92 -5.17 4.43
CA ASN A 32 -13.58 -5.34 5.85
C ASN A 32 -12.22 -6.03 6.05
N GLN A 33 -11.27 -5.77 5.16
CA GLN A 33 -9.95 -6.36 5.24
C GLN A 33 -8.95 -5.34 5.79
N PHE A 34 -8.43 -5.60 6.96
CA PHE A 34 -7.43 -4.73 7.57
C PHE A 34 -6.15 -4.74 6.74
N THR A 35 -5.62 -3.54 6.49
CA THR A 35 -4.57 -3.31 5.50
C THR A 35 -3.44 -2.49 6.11
N VAL A 36 -2.21 -2.87 5.78
CA VAL A 36 -1.04 -2.04 6.02
C VAL A 36 -0.49 -1.58 4.67
N VAL A 37 -0.23 -0.28 4.53
CA VAL A 37 0.42 0.30 3.35
C VAL A 37 1.84 0.64 3.74
N LEU A 38 2.80 -0.03 3.11
CA LEU A 38 4.21 0.12 3.43
C LEU A 38 4.79 1.22 2.57
N ALA A 39 4.86 2.43 3.13
CA ALA A 39 5.39 3.59 2.43
C ALA A 39 6.90 3.49 2.28
N ARG A 40 7.42 4.03 1.17
CA ARG A 40 8.85 4.01 0.85
C ARG A 40 9.65 4.90 1.81
N ASP A 41 9.06 6.02 2.23
CA ASP A 41 9.65 6.97 3.16
C ASP A 41 8.57 7.77 3.89
N ALA A 42 8.97 8.59 4.85
CA ALA A 42 8.04 9.39 5.63
C ALA A 42 7.29 10.42 4.78
N SER A 43 7.95 10.98 3.77
CA SER A 43 7.33 11.94 2.85
C SER A 43 6.20 11.30 2.05
N GLN A 44 6.41 10.10 1.53
CA GLN A 44 5.37 9.36 0.82
C GLN A 44 4.20 9.00 1.76
N ALA A 45 4.49 8.65 3.01
CA ALA A 45 3.45 8.36 3.98
C ALA A 45 2.53 9.56 4.21
N GLU A 46 3.08 10.76 4.33
CA GLU A 46 2.31 11.99 4.49
C GLU A 46 1.51 12.32 3.23
N GLU A 47 2.10 12.16 2.05
CA GLU A 47 1.44 12.39 0.78
C GLU A 47 0.24 11.45 0.61
N LEU A 48 0.41 10.19 0.96
CA LEU A 48 -0.65 9.19 0.88
C LEU A 48 -1.77 9.47 1.88
N ASP A 49 -1.43 9.91 3.09
CA ASP A 49 -2.41 10.31 4.10
C ASP A 49 -3.30 11.44 3.59
N ASP A 50 -2.70 12.49 3.04
CA ASP A 50 -3.42 13.62 2.47
C ASP A 50 -4.30 13.18 1.30
N LEU A 51 -3.78 12.32 0.43
CA LEU A 51 -4.48 11.86 -0.75
C LEU A 51 -5.68 10.98 -0.41
N LEU A 52 -5.58 10.13 0.61
CA LEU A 52 -6.70 9.32 1.07
C LEU A 52 -7.87 10.15 1.58
N TRP A 53 -7.60 11.35 2.10
CA TRP A 53 -8.66 12.28 2.49
C TRP A 53 -9.38 12.93 1.30
N SER A 54 -8.69 13.09 0.17
CA SER A 54 -9.15 13.96 -0.92
C SER A 54 -9.40 13.28 -2.26
N PHE A 55 -8.96 12.02 -2.47
CA PHE A 55 -9.02 11.40 -3.80
C PHE A 55 -10.45 11.13 -4.27
N ASP A 56 -11.36 10.89 -3.36
CA ASP A 56 -12.79 10.69 -3.66
C ASP A 56 -13.60 11.28 -2.50
N PRO A 57 -14.32 12.39 -2.73
CA PRO A 57 -15.09 13.05 -1.67
C PRO A 57 -16.23 12.19 -1.10
N ASP A 58 -16.69 11.17 -1.84
CA ASP A 58 -17.76 10.28 -1.41
C ASP A 58 -17.23 9.04 -0.67
N ALA A 59 -15.92 8.79 -0.73
CA ALA A 59 -15.31 7.65 -0.05
C ALA A 59 -14.82 8.08 1.33
N TYR A 60 -15.19 7.33 2.35
CA TYR A 60 -14.63 7.49 3.69
C TYR A 60 -13.80 6.25 4.02
N ILE A 61 -12.49 6.44 4.11
CA ILE A 61 -11.54 5.38 4.43
C ILE A 61 -10.85 5.73 5.74
N PRO A 62 -11.23 5.11 6.87
CA PRO A 62 -10.50 5.34 8.12
C PRO A 62 -9.04 4.92 7.96
N HIS A 63 -8.13 5.86 8.15
CA HIS A 63 -6.69 5.62 7.97
C HIS A 63 -5.89 6.54 8.88
N GLN A 64 -4.66 6.13 9.17
CA GLN A 64 -3.69 6.96 9.87
C GLN A 64 -2.28 6.48 9.58
N ILE A 65 -1.29 7.36 9.83
CA ILE A 65 0.11 6.98 9.79
C ILE A 65 0.44 6.29 11.10
N ALA A 66 1.00 5.08 11.02
CA ALA A 66 1.34 4.29 12.20
C ALA A 66 2.38 4.99 13.06
N GLY A 67 2.21 4.88 14.35
CA GLY A 67 3.11 5.44 15.35
C GLY A 67 2.78 4.88 16.71
N SER A 68 2.85 5.71 17.74
CA SER A 68 2.52 5.32 19.10
C SER A 68 1.05 5.61 19.45
N ASP A 69 0.17 5.66 18.47
CA ASP A 69 -1.25 5.92 18.67
C ASP A 69 -1.96 4.65 19.11
N GLU A 70 -2.82 4.77 20.11
CA GLU A 70 -3.61 3.65 20.63
C GLU A 70 -4.59 3.10 19.62
N ASP A 71 -4.98 3.91 18.62
CA ASP A 71 -5.95 3.52 17.59
C ASP A 71 -5.34 2.74 16.43
N ASP A 72 -4.00 2.53 16.41
CA ASP A 72 -3.34 1.81 15.33
C ASP A 72 -3.95 0.41 15.11
N ASP A 73 -4.31 -0.30 16.18
CA ASP A 73 -4.83 -1.67 16.07
C ASP A 73 -6.24 -1.74 15.48
N ILE A 74 -7.02 -0.67 15.59
CA ILE A 74 -8.42 -0.66 15.16
C ILE A 74 -8.65 0.12 13.86
N THR A 75 -7.65 0.85 13.37
CA THR A 75 -7.77 1.61 12.14
C THR A 75 -7.66 0.68 10.92
N PRO A 76 -8.67 0.64 10.02
CA PRO A 76 -8.67 -0.29 8.89
C PRO A 76 -7.48 -0.17 7.96
N VAL A 77 -7.01 1.06 7.66
CA VAL A 77 -5.87 1.28 6.78
C VAL A 77 -4.77 2.00 7.56
N LEU A 78 -3.65 1.34 7.70
CA LEU A 78 -2.51 1.85 8.45
C LEU A 78 -1.34 2.08 7.50
N ILE A 79 -0.83 3.31 7.47
CA ILE A 79 0.32 3.69 6.64
C ILE A 79 1.58 3.58 7.50
N VAL A 80 2.55 2.78 7.04
CA VAL A 80 3.75 2.48 7.83
C VAL A 80 4.98 2.98 7.10
N ALA A 81 5.66 3.97 7.67
CA ALA A 81 6.94 4.46 7.19
C ALA A 81 8.08 3.54 7.63
N PRO A 82 9.23 3.52 6.91
CA PRO A 82 10.38 2.73 7.36
C PRO A 82 10.83 3.13 8.77
N GLY A 83 11.20 2.13 9.56
CA GLY A 83 11.62 2.36 10.95
C GLY A 83 10.48 2.34 11.97
N THR A 84 9.24 2.33 11.52
CA THR A 84 8.07 2.20 12.40
C THR A 84 7.60 0.75 12.36
N GLU A 85 7.36 0.16 13.53
CA GLU A 85 6.83 -1.18 13.62
C GLU A 85 5.30 -1.15 13.66
N ALA A 86 4.67 -2.13 13.04
CA ALA A 86 3.24 -2.32 13.08
C ALA A 86 2.92 -3.81 13.12
N ALA A 87 1.79 -4.16 13.74
CA ALA A 87 1.33 -5.54 13.76
C ALA A 87 1.04 -6.04 12.36
N SER A 88 1.26 -7.33 12.11
CA SER A 88 0.95 -7.96 10.83
C SER A 88 -0.55 -7.90 10.56
N ARG A 89 -0.90 -7.66 9.30
CA ARG A 89 -2.30 -7.60 8.85
C ARG A 89 -2.52 -8.54 7.67
N PRO A 90 -3.77 -8.94 7.41
CA PRO A 90 -4.06 -9.84 6.28
C PRO A 90 -3.57 -9.31 4.94
N LEU A 91 -3.71 -8.01 4.69
CA LEU A 91 -3.31 -7.39 3.43
C LEU A 91 -2.19 -6.38 3.65
N ALA A 92 -1.16 -6.47 2.81
CA ALA A 92 -0.07 -5.49 2.75
C ALA A 92 0.02 -4.94 1.33
N ILE A 93 0.01 -3.61 1.20
CA ILE A 93 0.28 -2.92 -0.07
C ILE A 93 1.70 -2.39 0.02
N ASN A 94 2.60 -2.94 -0.79
CA ASN A 94 4.03 -2.66 -0.68
C ASN A 94 4.47 -1.60 -1.69
N LEU A 95 4.95 -0.46 -1.19
CA LEU A 95 5.50 0.62 -2.00
C LEU A 95 7.01 0.75 -1.84
N ARG A 96 7.61 -0.12 -1.04
CA ARG A 96 9.06 -0.12 -0.78
C ARG A 96 9.82 -0.77 -1.94
N ASP A 97 11.12 -0.53 -2.00
CA ASP A 97 11.98 -1.04 -3.07
C ASP A 97 12.35 -2.52 -2.89
N GLU A 98 11.97 -3.14 -1.80
CA GLU A 98 12.27 -4.53 -1.48
C GLU A 98 11.00 -5.33 -1.21
N ALA A 99 11.09 -6.66 -1.33
CA ALA A 99 9.98 -7.55 -1.05
C ALA A 99 9.57 -7.47 0.43
N TRP A 100 8.26 -7.57 0.68
CA TRP A 100 7.74 -7.64 2.04
C TRP A 100 7.77 -9.08 2.53
N THR A 101 8.49 -9.33 3.60
CA THR A 101 8.71 -10.68 4.12
C THR A 101 8.00 -10.96 5.45
N ALA A 102 7.36 -9.96 6.05
CA ALA A 102 6.60 -10.17 7.28
C ALA A 102 5.33 -11.00 7.00
N PRO A 103 4.81 -11.71 8.02
CA PRO A 103 3.61 -12.52 7.82
C PRO A 103 2.40 -11.70 7.37
N CYS A 104 1.73 -12.17 6.32
CA CYS A 104 0.46 -11.64 5.85
C CYS A 104 -0.20 -12.67 4.94
N GLU A 105 -1.49 -12.51 4.67
CA GLU A 105 -2.19 -13.42 3.76
C GLU A 105 -1.97 -13.06 2.30
N ARG A 106 -1.85 -11.75 2.01
CA ARG A 106 -1.74 -11.24 0.66
C ARG A 106 -0.89 -9.98 0.62
N VAL A 107 0.00 -9.91 -0.37
CA VAL A 107 0.80 -8.71 -0.67
C VAL A 107 0.38 -8.18 -2.04
N LEU A 108 0.13 -6.88 -2.14
CA LEU A 108 -0.11 -6.19 -3.40
C LEU A 108 1.13 -5.39 -3.77
N GLU A 109 1.67 -5.63 -4.96
CA GLU A 109 2.77 -4.86 -5.53
C GLU A 109 2.23 -4.01 -6.66
N VAL A 110 2.64 -2.75 -6.71
CA VAL A 110 2.23 -1.82 -7.76
C VAL A 110 3.33 -1.78 -8.81
N VAL A 111 2.98 -2.14 -10.08
CA VAL A 111 3.94 -2.18 -11.19
C VAL A 111 3.84 -0.87 -11.95
N PRO A 112 4.89 -0.03 -11.95
CA PRO A 112 4.89 1.22 -12.71
C PRO A 112 4.74 0.99 -14.22
N ALA A 113 4.24 2.01 -14.92
CA ALA A 113 4.11 1.95 -16.37
C ALA A 113 5.47 1.95 -17.09
N ASP A 114 6.52 2.46 -16.44
CA ASP A 114 7.87 2.50 -17.00
C ASP A 114 8.47 1.10 -17.09
N PRO A 115 8.82 0.61 -18.29
CA PRO A 115 9.43 -0.72 -18.46
C PRO A 115 10.73 -0.91 -17.66
N ALA A 116 11.50 0.15 -17.43
CA ALA A 116 12.75 0.06 -16.69
C ALA A 116 12.56 -0.36 -15.23
N ALA A 117 11.39 -0.11 -14.65
CA ALA A 117 11.08 -0.49 -13.27
C ALA A 117 10.69 -1.97 -13.13
N ARG A 118 10.44 -2.67 -14.24
CA ARG A 118 9.91 -4.05 -14.22
C ARG A 118 10.96 -5.10 -13.87
N GLY A 119 12.25 -4.83 -14.17
CA GLY A 119 13.34 -5.76 -13.84
C GLY A 119 13.42 -6.07 -12.35
N PRO A 120 13.57 -5.05 -11.49
CA PRO A 120 13.58 -5.25 -10.03
C PRO A 120 12.32 -5.93 -9.52
N LEU A 121 11.15 -5.64 -10.11
CA LEU A 121 9.89 -6.24 -9.71
C LEU A 121 9.81 -7.73 -10.08
N ARG A 122 10.43 -8.15 -11.19
CA ARG A 122 10.52 -9.56 -11.54
C ARG A 122 11.34 -10.34 -10.53
N GLU A 123 12.45 -9.77 -10.06
CA GLU A 123 13.26 -10.38 -9.01
C GLU A 123 12.44 -10.49 -7.70
N ARG A 124 11.67 -9.47 -7.39
CA ARG A 124 10.81 -9.47 -6.22
C ARG A 124 9.73 -10.54 -6.31
N TRP A 125 9.12 -10.71 -7.50
CA TRP A 125 8.14 -11.76 -7.73
C TRP A 125 8.71 -13.15 -7.46
N LYS A 126 9.95 -13.38 -7.87
CA LYS A 126 10.64 -14.65 -7.58
C LYS A 126 10.81 -14.88 -6.08
N GLN A 127 11.04 -13.82 -5.31
CA GLN A 127 11.20 -13.92 -3.86
C GLN A 127 9.89 -14.33 -3.17
N TYR A 128 8.74 -14.03 -3.75
CA TYR A 128 7.44 -14.41 -3.22
C TYR A 128 7.03 -15.85 -3.54
N GLN A 129 7.77 -16.50 -4.41
CA GLN A 129 7.51 -17.91 -4.75
C GLN A 129 8.18 -18.91 -3.74
#